data_656833690c450228a1cdcf70f478d787
#
_entry.id   656833690c450228a1cdcf70f478d787
#
_cell.length_a   1.000
_cell.length_b   1.000
_cell.length_c   1.000
_cell.angle_alpha   90.00
_cell.angle_beta   90.00
_cell.angle_gamma   90.00
#
_symmetry.space_group_name_H-M   'P 1'
#
loop_
_entity.id
_entity.type
_entity.pdbx_description
1 polymer ?
#
loop_
_entity_poly.entity_id
_entity_poly.type
_entity_poly.pdbx_seq_one_letter_code
_entity_poly.pdbx_strand_id
1 'polypeptide(L)'
;SLVLAFDLMTTESSSTPSSNFLRTIIENDLAANRFAGKRWAGRPGPLSVQQGGNPDPARIRTRFPPEPNGYLHIGHAKSICLNFGLARDYQGTCHLRFDDTNPEKEDDEYVQSIIDTVKWLGFSWRHEEENNLYYASDYFDTMYAFAQALIQAGYAYVDEQTPEQMRENRGTLTEKGENSVWRDRPATESLQRLEEMRDGKHPDASMALRAKIDMGSPNINMRDPVLYRIRHAKHHRTGDKWCIYPMYTWAHPVEDALEGITHSICTLEFEDQRPFYDWILARLAELGQLCEPLPRQYEFARLNLNYVITSKRKLLQLVRDGHVQGWDDPRMPTLVGLRRRGYTPSSIRLFVERVGVSKADSRIDYSTLEQALRDDLDPVAERSVAVLDPVKLIITNYPEGQTEACHAPRHPHHPESGQREFPFSRTLWIERDDFREDPP
;
A
#
# COMPACT_ATOMS: atom_id res chain seq x y z
N SER A 1 19.37 22.25 -34.24
CA SER A 1 18.75 21.08 -33.59
C SER A 1 17.43 21.51 -32.94
N LEU A 2 16.33 21.24 -33.65
CA LEU A 2 14.96 21.41 -33.14
C LEU A 2 14.61 20.16 -32.33
N VAL A 3 14.36 20.34 -31.05
CA VAL A 3 13.72 19.31 -30.20
C VAL A 3 12.21 19.54 -30.32
N LEU A 4 11.54 18.64 -31.03
CA LEU A 4 10.08 18.57 -31.07
C LEU A 4 9.61 17.87 -29.81
N ALA A 5 9.02 18.64 -28.89
CA ALA A 5 8.25 18.11 -27.77
C ALA A 5 6.91 17.58 -28.35
N PHE A 6 6.73 16.27 -28.31
CA PHE A 6 5.42 15.65 -28.53
C PHE A 6 4.62 15.75 -27.24
N ASP A 7 3.73 16.73 -27.20
CA ASP A 7 2.66 16.81 -26.21
C ASP A 7 1.62 15.74 -26.58
N LEU A 8 1.71 14.57 -25.91
CA LEU A 8 0.64 13.58 -25.94
C LEU A 8 -0.53 14.11 -25.09
N MET A 9 -1.39 14.90 -25.72
CA MET A 9 -2.73 15.15 -25.18
C MET A 9 -3.50 13.83 -25.15
N THR A 10 -3.42 13.12 -24.04
CA THR A 10 -4.42 12.12 -23.69
C THR A 10 -5.71 12.88 -23.38
N THR A 11 -6.69 12.77 -24.26
CA THR A 11 -8.07 13.15 -23.95
C THR A 11 -8.58 12.23 -22.85
N GLU A 12 -8.34 12.61 -21.59
CA GLU A 12 -9.06 12.04 -20.48
C GLU A 12 -10.54 12.40 -20.66
N SER A 13 -11.37 11.39 -20.91
CA SER A 13 -12.81 11.56 -20.83
C SER A 13 -13.12 12.02 -19.41
N SER A 14 -13.62 13.23 -19.24
CA SER A 14 -14.05 13.78 -17.96
C SER A 14 -15.34 13.12 -17.50
N SER A 15 -15.29 11.83 -17.20
CA SER A 15 -16.33 11.20 -16.40
C SER A 15 -16.12 11.65 -14.95
N THR A 16 -17.11 12.34 -14.40
CA THR A 16 -17.13 12.69 -12.97
C THR A 16 -16.88 11.40 -12.18
N PRO A 17 -15.85 11.33 -11.33
CA PRO A 17 -15.58 10.13 -10.54
C PRO A 17 -16.82 9.72 -9.75
N SER A 18 -17.13 8.43 -9.72
CA SER A 18 -18.26 7.93 -8.94
C SER A 18 -18.09 8.31 -7.47
N SER A 19 -19.16 8.85 -6.84
CA SER A 19 -19.15 9.21 -5.43
C SER A 19 -18.97 7.97 -4.56
N ASN A 20 -18.23 8.11 -3.47
CA ASN A 20 -18.12 7.11 -2.41
C ASN A 20 -18.03 7.80 -1.04
N PHE A 21 -18.14 7.02 0.05
CA PHE A 21 -18.19 7.60 1.38
C PHE A 21 -16.92 8.38 1.76
N LEU A 22 -15.73 8.00 1.27
CA LEU A 22 -14.48 8.73 1.52
C LEU A 22 -14.49 10.09 0.83
N ARG A 23 -14.97 10.17 -0.40
CA ARG A 23 -15.15 11.44 -1.11
C ARG A 23 -16.11 12.36 -0.35
N THR A 24 -17.23 11.83 0.12
CA THR A 24 -18.18 12.59 0.94
C THR A 24 -17.54 13.13 2.22
N ILE A 25 -16.73 12.31 2.91
CA ILE A 25 -15.99 12.75 4.11
C ILE A 25 -15.03 13.89 3.78
N ILE A 26 -14.21 13.73 2.74
CA ILE A 26 -13.24 14.76 2.32
C ILE A 26 -13.96 16.06 1.95
N GLU A 27 -15.01 15.99 1.16
CA GLU A 27 -15.80 17.14 0.73
C GLU A 27 -16.42 17.88 1.92
N ASN A 28 -16.97 17.16 2.89
CA ASN A 28 -17.50 17.73 4.13
C ASN A 28 -16.42 18.40 4.97
N ASP A 29 -15.26 17.76 5.12
CA ASP A 29 -14.12 18.32 5.87
C ASP A 29 -13.60 19.61 5.20
N LEU A 30 -13.52 19.63 3.87
CA LEU A 30 -13.10 20.81 3.12
C LEU A 30 -14.13 21.93 3.19
N ALA A 31 -15.42 21.62 3.08
CA ALA A 31 -16.51 22.59 3.19
C ALA A 31 -16.57 23.21 4.61
N ALA A 32 -16.27 22.43 5.63
CA ALA A 32 -16.18 22.88 7.02
C ALA A 32 -14.86 23.62 7.36
N ASN A 33 -13.97 23.80 6.39
CA ASN A 33 -12.63 24.39 6.59
C ASN A 33 -11.83 23.71 7.73
N ARG A 34 -11.98 22.41 7.92
CA ARG A 34 -11.38 21.67 9.02
C ARG A 34 -9.85 21.81 9.07
N PHE A 35 -9.20 22.01 7.93
CA PHE A 35 -7.74 22.10 7.81
C PHE A 35 -7.24 23.53 7.57
N ALA A 36 -8.08 24.57 7.74
CA ALA A 36 -7.75 25.96 7.41
C ALA A 36 -6.53 26.52 8.16
N GLY A 37 -6.24 26.01 9.37
CA GLY A 37 -5.09 26.44 10.18
C GLY A 37 -3.86 25.56 10.04
N LYS A 38 -3.89 24.56 9.18
CA LYS A 38 -2.81 23.58 9.04
C LYS A 38 -1.55 24.22 8.45
N ARG A 39 -0.43 23.97 9.11
CA ARG A 39 0.89 24.43 8.68
C ARG A 39 1.73 23.26 8.17
N TRP A 40 2.64 23.59 7.27
CA TRP A 40 3.61 22.64 6.75
C TRP A 40 4.97 23.31 6.59
N ALA A 41 5.99 22.72 7.24
CA ALA A 41 7.35 23.24 7.21
C ALA A 41 8.21 22.72 6.03
N GLY A 42 7.56 22.15 4.99
CA GLY A 42 8.25 21.53 3.86
C GLY A 42 8.84 20.14 4.17
N ARG A 43 8.66 19.66 5.39
CA ARG A 43 9.15 18.35 5.85
C ARG A 43 8.33 17.82 7.03
N PRO A 44 8.34 16.51 7.27
CA PRO A 44 7.78 15.93 8.49
C PRO A 44 8.44 16.44 9.77
N GLY A 45 7.69 16.48 10.86
CA GLY A 45 8.21 16.80 12.16
C GLY A 45 7.14 17.09 13.22
N PRO A 46 7.56 17.20 14.49
CA PRO A 46 6.69 17.54 15.61
C PRO A 46 6.22 18.99 15.57
N LEU A 47 5.40 19.39 16.57
CA LEU A 47 4.90 20.77 16.70
C LEU A 47 6.02 21.82 16.59
N SER A 48 7.16 21.59 17.24
CA SER A 48 8.32 22.49 17.21
C SER A 48 8.86 22.78 15.81
N VAL A 49 8.66 21.86 14.85
CA VAL A 49 9.01 22.02 13.45
C VAL A 49 7.84 22.68 12.69
N GLN A 50 6.64 22.15 12.82
CA GLN A 50 5.49 22.56 12.01
C GLN A 50 4.97 23.97 12.35
N GLN A 51 5.11 24.42 13.59
CA GLN A 51 4.66 25.76 14.01
C GLN A 51 5.38 26.89 13.24
N GLY A 52 6.59 26.67 12.77
CA GLY A 52 7.34 27.61 11.94
C GLY A 52 7.06 27.52 10.44
N GLY A 53 6.21 26.57 10.02
CA GLY A 53 5.85 26.36 8.62
C GLY A 53 4.89 27.40 8.06
N ASN A 54 4.75 27.41 6.74
CA ASN A 54 3.73 28.18 6.02
C ASN A 54 2.37 27.47 6.08
N PRO A 55 1.25 28.15 5.72
CA PRO A 55 0.01 27.43 5.45
C PRO A 55 0.25 26.27 4.48
N ASP A 56 -0.31 25.11 4.78
CA ASP A 56 -0.10 23.90 3.96
C ASP A 56 -0.66 24.10 2.56
N PRO A 57 0.14 24.02 1.49
CA PRO A 57 -0.36 24.17 0.12
C PRO A 57 -1.25 22.98 -0.30
N ALA A 58 -1.06 21.81 0.28
CA ALA A 58 -1.88 20.64 0.00
C ALA A 58 -3.22 20.71 0.76
N ARG A 59 -4.33 20.69 0.02
CA ARG A 59 -5.68 20.73 0.63
C ARG A 59 -5.97 19.52 1.48
N ILE A 60 -5.46 18.35 1.08
CA ILE A 60 -5.46 17.10 1.85
C ILE A 60 -4.11 16.41 1.70
N ARG A 61 -3.74 15.60 2.68
CA ARG A 61 -2.60 14.68 2.62
C ARG A 61 -3.06 13.28 2.96
N THR A 62 -2.79 12.36 2.05
CA THR A 62 -2.99 10.92 2.23
C THR A 62 -1.64 10.21 2.19
N ARG A 63 -1.59 8.90 2.40
CA ARG A 63 -0.36 8.12 2.29
C ARG A 63 -0.66 6.69 1.85
N PHE A 64 0.31 6.11 1.17
CA PHE A 64 0.42 4.69 0.92
C PHE A 64 1.66 4.16 1.67
N PRO A 65 1.47 3.38 2.77
CA PRO A 65 2.56 2.97 3.66
C PRO A 65 2.89 1.47 3.53
N PRO A 66 3.52 1.03 2.43
CA PRO A 66 3.84 -0.39 2.28
C PRO A 66 5.01 -0.82 3.18
N GLU A 67 4.92 -2.05 3.72
CA GLU A 67 6.10 -2.70 4.28
C GLU A 67 7.04 -3.16 3.16
N PRO A 68 8.36 -2.85 3.20
CA PRO A 68 9.30 -3.25 2.16
C PRO A 68 9.77 -4.72 2.34
N ASN A 69 8.84 -5.66 2.38
CA ASN A 69 9.06 -7.07 2.68
C ASN A 69 8.52 -8.03 1.60
N GLY A 70 8.24 -7.52 0.40
CA GLY A 70 7.76 -8.30 -0.74
C GLY A 70 7.24 -7.43 -1.88
N TYR A 71 6.98 -8.07 -3.00
CA TYR A 71 6.41 -7.43 -4.19
C TYR A 71 4.92 -7.12 -3.97
N LEU A 72 4.47 -5.98 -4.52
CA LEU A 72 3.07 -5.59 -4.50
C LEU A 72 2.22 -6.50 -5.38
N HIS A 73 1.05 -6.86 -4.92
CA HIS A 73 0.07 -7.64 -5.66
C HIS A 73 -1.18 -6.82 -5.98
N ILE A 74 -2.09 -7.40 -6.75
CA ILE A 74 -3.32 -6.72 -7.21
C ILE A 74 -4.15 -6.12 -6.04
N GLY A 75 -4.13 -6.71 -4.87
CA GLY A 75 -4.79 -6.17 -3.67
C GLY A 75 -4.26 -4.79 -3.26
N HIS A 76 -2.97 -4.53 -3.43
CA HIS A 76 -2.36 -3.23 -3.15
C HIS A 76 -2.75 -2.16 -4.17
N ALA A 77 -3.10 -2.54 -5.41
CA ALA A 77 -3.50 -1.60 -6.44
C ALA A 77 -4.71 -0.77 -6.01
N LYS A 78 -5.68 -1.37 -5.31
CA LYS A 78 -6.84 -0.65 -4.76
C LYS A 78 -6.42 0.45 -3.79
N SER A 79 -5.52 0.15 -2.86
CA SER A 79 -5.02 1.12 -1.88
C SER A 79 -4.21 2.24 -2.56
N ILE A 80 -3.36 1.90 -3.52
CA ILE A 80 -2.56 2.87 -4.27
C ILE A 80 -3.47 3.81 -5.06
N CYS A 81 -4.35 3.28 -5.90
CA CYS A 81 -5.26 4.07 -6.72
C CYS A 81 -6.17 4.95 -5.87
N LEU A 82 -6.62 4.45 -4.71
CA LEU A 82 -7.48 5.20 -3.80
C LEU A 82 -6.74 6.38 -3.17
N ASN A 83 -5.61 6.14 -2.53
CA ASN A 83 -4.87 7.18 -1.81
C ASN A 83 -4.29 8.25 -2.74
N PHE A 84 -3.62 7.83 -3.82
CA PHE A 84 -3.08 8.77 -4.81
C PHE A 84 -4.17 9.45 -5.62
N GLY A 85 -5.25 8.72 -5.98
CA GLY A 85 -6.37 9.26 -6.72
C GLY A 85 -7.12 10.34 -5.95
N LEU A 86 -7.45 10.10 -4.68
CA LEU A 86 -8.10 11.11 -3.82
C LEU A 86 -7.22 12.36 -3.65
N ALA A 87 -5.92 12.18 -3.40
CA ALA A 87 -4.99 13.30 -3.28
C ALA A 87 -5.00 14.16 -4.55
N ARG A 88 -4.89 13.55 -5.73
CA ARG A 88 -4.94 14.23 -7.02
C ARG A 88 -6.27 14.98 -7.23
N ASP A 89 -7.38 14.29 -6.99
CA ASP A 89 -8.72 14.82 -7.30
C ASP A 89 -9.11 16.00 -6.39
N TYR A 90 -8.56 16.07 -5.19
CA TYR A 90 -8.80 17.15 -4.22
C TYR A 90 -7.63 18.12 -4.03
N GLN A 91 -6.72 18.22 -5.00
CA GLN A 91 -5.57 19.14 -4.96
C GLN A 91 -4.70 18.98 -3.71
N GLY A 92 -4.48 17.75 -3.35
CA GLY A 92 -3.62 17.34 -2.25
C GLY A 92 -2.38 16.59 -2.72
N THR A 93 -1.72 15.94 -1.79
CA THR A 93 -0.58 15.06 -2.07
C THR A 93 -0.72 13.73 -1.34
N CYS A 94 -0.17 12.68 -1.93
CA CYS A 94 -0.07 11.37 -1.31
C CYS A 94 1.39 11.04 -1.02
N HIS A 95 1.70 10.72 0.23
CA HIS A 95 3.03 10.30 0.63
C HIS A 95 3.26 8.82 0.31
N LEU A 96 4.44 8.47 -0.19
CA LEU A 96 4.93 7.11 -0.17
C LEU A 96 5.80 6.93 1.07
N ARG A 97 5.31 6.17 2.05
CA ARG A 97 6.03 5.90 3.29
C ARG A 97 6.31 4.42 3.46
N PHE A 98 7.56 4.05 3.48
CA PHE A 98 7.93 2.68 3.79
C PHE A 98 7.80 2.42 5.28
N ASP A 99 6.94 1.46 5.65
CA ASP A 99 6.85 0.97 7.03
C ASP A 99 7.97 -0.04 7.29
N ASP A 100 9.14 0.50 7.61
CA ASP A 100 10.35 -0.24 7.93
C ASP A 100 10.58 -0.35 9.44
N THR A 101 9.50 -0.62 10.18
CA THR A 101 9.55 -0.80 11.64
C THR A 101 10.06 -2.18 12.09
N ASN A 102 10.08 -3.16 11.19
CA ASN A 102 10.52 -4.52 11.49
C ASN A 102 11.91 -4.81 10.89
N PRO A 103 12.98 -4.89 11.73
CA PRO A 103 14.36 -4.98 11.23
C PRO A 103 14.70 -6.29 10.49
N GLU A 104 13.87 -7.33 10.60
CA GLU A 104 14.21 -8.67 10.11
C GLU A 104 13.70 -9.01 8.71
N LYS A 105 12.85 -8.15 8.11
CA LYS A 105 12.08 -8.52 6.92
C LYS A 105 12.28 -7.60 5.73
N GLU A 106 13.13 -6.62 5.83
CA GLU A 106 13.21 -5.51 4.90
C GLU A 106 14.40 -5.66 3.95
N ASP A 107 14.16 -5.37 2.65
CA ASP A 107 15.15 -5.49 1.59
C ASP A 107 15.01 -4.34 0.60
N ASP A 108 16.14 -3.78 0.17
CA ASP A 108 16.23 -2.69 -0.79
C ASP A 108 15.65 -3.08 -2.16
N GLU A 109 15.68 -4.36 -2.54
CA GLU A 109 15.04 -4.87 -3.75
C GLU A 109 13.53 -4.58 -3.73
N TYR A 110 12.88 -4.83 -2.59
CA TYR A 110 11.45 -4.58 -2.44
C TYR A 110 11.11 -3.09 -2.44
N VAL A 111 11.95 -2.26 -1.82
CA VAL A 111 11.81 -0.80 -1.87
C VAL A 111 11.80 -0.31 -3.31
N GLN A 112 12.78 -0.71 -4.12
CA GLN A 112 12.87 -0.30 -5.51
C GLN A 112 11.69 -0.82 -6.34
N SER A 113 11.29 -2.07 -6.16
CA SER A 113 10.13 -2.65 -6.85
C SER A 113 8.82 -1.90 -6.55
N ILE A 114 8.62 -1.48 -5.30
CA ILE A 114 7.46 -0.70 -4.87
C ILE A 114 7.46 0.68 -5.54
N ILE A 115 8.60 1.37 -5.54
CA ILE A 115 8.78 2.67 -6.20
C ILE A 115 8.44 2.57 -7.69
N ASP A 116 8.99 1.58 -8.39
CA ASP A 116 8.78 1.38 -9.81
C ASP A 116 7.32 1.02 -10.13
N THR A 117 6.68 0.26 -9.26
CA THR A 117 5.28 -0.13 -9.42
C THR A 117 4.33 1.07 -9.27
N VAL A 118 4.54 1.94 -8.28
CA VAL A 118 3.73 3.15 -8.08
C VAL A 118 3.89 4.10 -9.27
N LYS A 119 5.12 4.29 -9.75
CA LYS A 119 5.39 5.09 -10.97
C LYS A 119 4.74 4.46 -12.21
N TRP A 120 4.84 3.15 -12.37
CA TRP A 120 4.21 2.45 -13.49
C TRP A 120 2.69 2.62 -13.50
N LEU A 121 2.04 2.63 -12.33
CA LEU A 121 0.60 2.90 -12.22
C LEU A 121 0.23 4.36 -12.57
N GLY A 122 1.21 5.22 -12.83
CA GLY A 122 1.01 6.61 -13.23
C GLY A 122 0.88 7.58 -12.05
N PHE A 123 1.35 7.20 -10.87
CA PHE A 123 1.29 8.03 -9.67
C PHE A 123 2.66 8.59 -9.27
N SER A 124 2.63 9.72 -8.57
CA SER A 124 3.81 10.37 -8.01
C SER A 124 3.52 10.87 -6.59
N TRP A 125 4.50 10.74 -5.73
CA TRP A 125 4.52 11.33 -4.39
C TRP A 125 5.20 12.70 -4.35
N ARG A 126 5.70 13.17 -5.50
CA ARG A 126 6.25 14.52 -5.62
C ARG A 126 5.13 15.53 -5.78
N HIS A 127 5.27 16.65 -5.09
CA HIS A 127 4.39 17.81 -5.22
C HIS A 127 5.27 19.05 -5.29
N GLU A 128 5.28 19.73 -6.43
CA GLU A 128 6.20 20.82 -6.73
C GLU A 128 7.67 20.41 -6.46
N GLU A 129 8.38 21.11 -5.58
CA GLU A 129 9.75 20.81 -5.19
C GLU A 129 9.84 19.75 -4.07
N GLU A 130 8.72 19.35 -3.48
CA GLU A 130 8.69 18.42 -2.36
C GLU A 130 8.76 16.96 -2.84
N ASN A 131 9.61 16.19 -2.20
CA ASN A 131 9.68 14.75 -2.36
C ASN A 131 9.09 14.07 -1.13
N ASN A 132 7.83 13.64 -1.22
CA ASN A 132 7.09 13.01 -0.12
C ASN A 132 7.31 11.48 -0.07
N LEU A 133 8.56 11.07 -0.18
CA LEU A 133 8.99 9.70 0.06
C LEU A 133 9.70 9.63 1.41
N TYR A 134 9.14 8.83 2.33
CA TYR A 134 9.61 8.74 3.71
C TYR A 134 9.73 7.28 4.16
N TYR A 135 10.39 7.11 5.30
CA TYR A 135 10.55 5.83 5.99
C TYR A 135 10.12 5.99 7.45
N ALA A 136 9.49 4.97 8.02
CA ALA A 136 9.18 4.95 9.44
C ALA A 136 10.44 5.15 10.31
N SER A 137 11.56 4.58 9.88
CA SER A 137 12.86 4.73 10.56
C SER A 137 13.42 6.16 10.58
N ASP A 138 12.93 7.05 9.72
CA ASP A 138 13.28 8.50 9.78
C ASP A 138 12.78 9.15 11.08
N TYR A 139 11.78 8.56 11.72
CA TYR A 139 11.09 9.09 12.90
C TYR A 139 11.44 8.39 14.21
N PHE A 140 12.35 7.43 14.22
CA PHE A 140 12.67 6.65 15.41
C PHE A 140 13.18 7.51 16.58
N ASP A 141 14.01 8.51 16.30
CA ASP A 141 14.47 9.46 17.35
C ASP A 141 13.30 10.27 17.92
N THR A 142 12.39 10.73 17.06
CA THR A 142 11.21 11.49 17.49
C THR A 142 10.24 10.61 18.28
N MET A 143 10.00 9.38 17.82
CA MET A 143 9.15 8.41 18.53
C MET A 143 9.71 8.11 19.93
N TYR A 144 11.02 7.97 20.05
CA TYR A 144 11.67 7.74 21.34
C TYR A 144 11.46 8.92 22.28
N ALA A 145 11.63 10.15 21.80
CA ALA A 145 11.35 11.36 22.60
C ALA A 145 9.87 11.44 23.02
N PHE A 146 8.95 11.07 22.13
CA PHE A 146 7.52 11.00 22.45
C PHE A 146 7.21 9.94 23.52
N ALA A 147 7.86 8.78 23.43
CA ALA A 147 7.73 7.75 24.46
C ALA A 147 8.19 8.23 25.84
N GLN A 148 9.31 8.97 25.90
CA GLN A 148 9.76 9.59 27.14
C GLN A 148 8.74 10.61 27.68
N ALA A 149 8.17 11.44 26.83
CA ALA A 149 7.13 12.40 27.23
C ALA A 149 5.87 11.69 27.77
N LEU A 150 5.43 10.60 27.14
CA LEU A 150 4.30 9.80 27.62
C LEU A 150 4.57 9.18 29.00
N ILE A 151 5.77 8.66 29.23
CA ILE A 151 6.17 8.11 30.53
C ILE A 151 6.14 9.22 31.61
N GLN A 152 6.75 10.37 31.32
CA GLN A 152 6.78 11.52 32.27
C GLN A 152 5.39 11.99 32.65
N ALA A 153 4.44 11.95 31.72
CA ALA A 153 3.04 12.34 31.93
C ALA A 153 2.19 11.22 32.57
N GLY A 154 2.73 10.03 32.79
CA GLY A 154 2.00 8.90 33.35
C GLY A 154 1.10 8.15 32.37
N TYR A 155 1.31 8.32 31.06
CA TYR A 155 0.55 7.67 30.00
C TYR A 155 1.21 6.40 29.45
N ALA A 156 2.41 6.07 29.92
CA ALA A 156 3.11 4.85 29.54
C ALA A 156 3.99 4.35 30.69
N TYR A 157 4.27 3.05 30.68
CA TYR A 157 5.13 2.39 31.66
C TYR A 157 5.88 1.23 31.04
N VAL A 158 7.05 0.88 31.58
CA VAL A 158 7.80 -0.33 31.21
C VAL A 158 7.27 -1.50 32.00
N ASP A 159 6.83 -2.52 31.29
CA ASP A 159 6.32 -3.79 31.81
C ASP A 159 7.39 -4.88 31.67
N GLU A 160 7.68 -5.60 32.73
CA GLU A 160 8.64 -6.71 32.76
C GLU A 160 7.96 -8.10 32.67
N GLN A 161 6.69 -8.14 32.30
CA GLN A 161 6.00 -9.40 31.99
C GLN A 161 6.56 -10.00 30.69
N THR A 162 6.59 -11.33 30.63
CA THR A 162 6.84 -12.04 29.36
C THR A 162 5.67 -11.86 28.37
N PRO A 163 5.87 -12.10 27.07
CA PRO A 163 4.77 -12.07 26.10
C PRO A 163 3.62 -13.03 26.47
N GLU A 164 3.93 -14.17 27.05
CA GLU A 164 2.94 -15.15 27.53
C GLU A 164 2.12 -14.60 28.69
N GLN A 165 2.78 -14.02 29.70
CA GLN A 165 2.12 -13.38 30.83
C GLN A 165 1.24 -12.20 30.38
N MET A 166 1.75 -11.37 29.47
CA MET A 166 0.96 -10.26 28.90
C MET A 166 -0.29 -10.76 28.16
N ARG A 167 -0.17 -11.89 27.45
CA ARG A 167 -1.30 -12.49 26.73
C ARG A 167 -2.35 -13.03 27.70
N GLU A 168 -1.94 -13.72 28.76
CA GLU A 168 -2.83 -14.24 29.79
C GLU A 168 -3.53 -13.10 30.52
N ASN A 169 -2.79 -12.11 30.99
CA ASN A 169 -3.32 -10.98 31.75
C ASN A 169 -4.17 -10.01 30.90
N ARG A 170 -4.04 -10.04 29.58
CA ARG A 170 -4.88 -9.23 28.69
C ARG A 170 -6.35 -9.67 28.70
N GLY A 171 -6.62 -10.92 29.06
CA GLY A 171 -7.96 -11.50 29.04
C GLY A 171 -8.44 -11.82 27.62
N THR A 172 -9.76 -11.99 27.49
CA THR A 172 -10.42 -12.37 26.24
C THR A 172 -11.47 -11.32 25.84
N LEU A 173 -12.23 -11.58 24.76
CA LEU A 173 -13.33 -10.71 24.37
C LEU A 173 -14.45 -10.65 25.43
N THR A 174 -14.59 -11.70 26.22
CA THR A 174 -15.63 -11.85 27.27
C THR A 174 -15.09 -11.65 28.70
N GLU A 175 -13.80 -11.73 28.87
CA GLU A 175 -13.12 -11.59 30.17
C GLU A 175 -12.26 -10.34 30.17
N LYS A 176 -12.35 -9.54 31.24
CA LYS A 176 -11.51 -8.35 31.44
C LYS A 176 -10.07 -8.74 31.62
N GLY A 177 -9.16 -7.85 31.25
CA GLY A 177 -7.75 -7.99 31.57
C GLY A 177 -7.45 -7.63 33.02
N GLU A 178 -6.25 -7.98 33.45
CA GLU A 178 -5.70 -7.66 34.77
C GLU A 178 -4.56 -6.65 34.63
N ASN A 179 -4.47 -5.73 35.59
CA ASN A 179 -3.38 -4.78 35.64
C ASN A 179 -2.05 -5.51 35.89
N SER A 180 -1.00 -5.13 35.15
CA SER A 180 0.35 -5.55 35.46
C SER A 180 0.79 -4.99 36.82
N VAL A 181 1.58 -5.77 37.54
CA VAL A 181 2.24 -5.33 38.80
C VAL A 181 3.20 -4.15 38.54
N TRP A 182 3.64 -3.95 37.34
CA TRP A 182 4.54 -2.86 36.93
C TRP A 182 3.81 -1.60 36.44
N ARG A 183 2.48 -1.66 36.36
CA ARG A 183 1.66 -0.59 35.79
C ARG A 183 1.79 0.73 36.51
N ASP A 184 1.96 0.72 37.82
CA ASP A 184 2.09 1.91 38.67
C ASP A 184 3.56 2.19 39.04
N ARG A 185 4.51 1.65 38.30
CA ARG A 185 5.93 1.95 38.43
C ARG A 185 6.18 3.46 38.33
N PRO A 186 7.04 4.07 39.20
CA PRO A 186 7.40 5.47 39.06
C PRO A 186 7.96 5.80 37.67
N ALA A 187 7.61 6.99 37.16
CA ALA A 187 8.04 7.46 35.86
C ALA A 187 9.57 7.43 35.69
N THR A 188 10.31 7.79 36.73
CA THR A 188 11.77 7.77 36.77
C THR A 188 12.34 6.38 36.53
N GLU A 189 11.73 5.33 37.08
CA GLU A 189 12.13 3.95 36.86
C GLU A 189 11.80 3.48 35.44
N SER A 190 10.61 3.79 34.92
CA SER A 190 10.24 3.48 33.56
C SER A 190 11.14 4.18 32.54
N LEU A 191 11.54 5.41 32.77
CA LEU A 191 12.51 6.12 31.91
C LEU A 191 13.87 5.44 31.91
N GLN A 192 14.36 5.05 33.10
CA GLN A 192 15.62 4.31 33.21
C GLN A 192 15.54 2.97 32.47
N ARG A 193 14.47 2.21 32.66
CA ARG A 193 14.27 0.93 31.96
C ARG A 193 14.17 1.10 30.45
N LEU A 194 13.48 2.13 29.97
CA LEU A 194 13.39 2.41 28.54
C LEU A 194 14.78 2.71 27.95
N GLU A 195 15.61 3.48 28.65
CA GLU A 195 16.99 3.74 28.24
C GLU A 195 17.82 2.46 28.20
N GLU A 196 17.71 1.60 29.21
CA GLU A 196 18.39 0.31 29.25
C GLU A 196 17.94 -0.62 28.13
N MET A 197 16.64 -0.63 27.78
CA MET A 197 16.11 -1.36 26.64
C MET A 197 16.71 -0.87 25.32
N ARG A 198 16.74 0.45 25.11
CA ARG A 198 17.35 1.09 23.92
C ARG A 198 18.83 0.71 23.81
N ASP A 199 19.57 0.71 24.90
CA ASP A 199 21.01 0.45 24.97
C ASP A 199 21.37 -1.04 24.92
N GLY A 200 20.36 -1.92 24.75
CA GLY A 200 20.56 -3.36 24.58
C GLY A 200 20.98 -4.11 25.85
N LYS A 201 20.70 -3.54 27.04
CA LYS A 201 21.08 -4.14 28.32
C LYS A 201 20.19 -5.30 28.77
N HIS A 202 19.07 -5.52 28.06
CA HIS A 202 18.09 -6.55 28.37
C HIS A 202 17.84 -7.45 27.17
N PRO A 203 17.59 -8.76 27.38
CA PRO A 203 17.33 -9.68 26.27
C PRO A 203 15.96 -9.42 25.61
N ASP A 204 15.81 -9.94 24.40
CA ASP A 204 14.54 -9.94 23.68
C ASP A 204 13.41 -10.50 24.54
N ALA A 205 12.22 -9.93 24.41
CA ALA A 205 11.01 -10.36 25.13
C ALA A 205 11.06 -10.26 26.67
N SER A 206 12.09 -9.67 27.28
CA SER A 206 12.18 -9.52 28.73
C SER A 206 11.35 -8.38 29.30
N MET A 207 11.09 -7.36 28.50
CA MET A 207 10.24 -6.22 28.87
C MET A 207 9.73 -5.48 27.64
N ALA A 208 8.70 -4.65 27.81
CA ALA A 208 8.09 -3.86 26.77
C ALA A 208 7.61 -2.51 27.32
N LEU A 209 7.58 -1.47 26.51
CA LEU A 209 6.87 -0.24 26.81
C LEU A 209 5.40 -0.40 26.46
N ARG A 210 4.51 -0.11 27.40
CA ARG A 210 3.06 -0.18 27.23
C ARG A 210 2.40 1.17 27.47
N ALA A 211 1.38 1.50 26.69
CA ALA A 211 0.48 2.61 27.00
C ALA A 211 -0.35 2.27 28.24
N LYS A 212 -0.60 3.26 29.10
CA LYS A 212 -1.42 3.13 30.30
C LYS A 212 -2.82 3.67 30.01
N ILE A 213 -3.74 2.77 29.69
CA ILE A 213 -5.11 3.12 29.28
C ILE A 213 -6.14 2.46 30.20
N ASP A 214 -6.61 1.26 29.85
CA ASP A 214 -7.65 0.55 30.63
C ASP A 214 -7.62 -0.95 30.32
N MET A 215 -7.16 -1.74 31.28
CA MET A 215 -7.15 -3.21 31.15
C MET A 215 -8.54 -3.83 31.20
N GLY A 216 -9.56 -3.08 31.64
CA GLY A 216 -10.96 -3.50 31.64
C GLY A 216 -11.74 -3.15 30.37
N SER A 217 -11.13 -2.48 29.41
CA SER A 217 -11.79 -2.06 28.17
C SER A 217 -12.42 -3.23 27.41
N PRO A 218 -13.64 -3.09 26.86
CA PRO A 218 -14.21 -4.09 25.96
C PRO A 218 -13.41 -4.23 24.64
N ASN A 219 -12.69 -3.20 24.24
CA ASN A 219 -11.76 -3.24 23.12
C ASN A 219 -10.39 -3.67 23.58
N ILE A 220 -9.95 -4.87 23.16
CA ILE A 220 -8.64 -5.44 23.52
C ILE A 220 -7.49 -4.52 23.12
N ASN A 221 -7.62 -3.76 22.02
CA ASN A 221 -6.59 -2.84 21.57
C ASN A 221 -6.38 -1.63 22.53
N MET A 222 -7.30 -1.41 23.47
CA MET A 222 -7.20 -0.39 24.51
C MET A 222 -6.70 -0.92 25.85
N ARG A 223 -6.42 -2.22 25.96
CA ARG A 223 -5.90 -2.87 27.16
C ARG A 223 -4.39 -2.74 27.23
N ASP A 224 -3.91 -1.58 27.58
CA ASP A 224 -2.49 -1.23 27.70
C ASP A 224 -1.62 -1.82 26.57
N PRO A 225 -1.83 -1.38 25.31
CA PRO A 225 -1.14 -1.94 24.16
C PRO A 225 0.37 -1.68 24.21
N VAL A 226 1.15 -2.58 23.64
CA VAL A 226 2.60 -2.45 23.54
C VAL A 226 2.97 -1.39 22.53
N LEU A 227 3.85 -0.47 22.92
CA LEU A 227 4.42 0.59 22.08
C LEU A 227 5.79 0.18 21.53
N TYR A 228 6.68 -0.29 22.39
CA TYR A 228 8.02 -0.76 22.03
C TYR A 228 8.29 -2.16 22.51
N ARG A 229 9.00 -2.93 21.69
CA ARG A 229 9.57 -4.24 22.04
C ARG A 229 11.08 -4.21 21.91
N ILE A 230 11.77 -5.03 22.71
CA ILE A 230 13.21 -5.28 22.57
C ILE A 230 13.42 -6.25 21.42
N ARG A 231 14.32 -5.88 20.50
CA ARG A 231 14.75 -6.73 19.40
C ARG A 231 16.20 -6.46 19.06
N HIS A 232 17.08 -7.42 19.29
CA HIS A 232 18.48 -7.36 18.88
C HIS A 232 18.60 -7.85 17.44
N ALA A 233 18.44 -6.93 16.49
CA ALA A 233 18.55 -7.20 15.07
C ALA A 233 19.08 -5.97 14.35
N LYS A 234 19.85 -6.19 13.29
CA LYS A 234 20.35 -5.11 12.44
C LYS A 234 19.24 -4.59 11.52
N HIS A 235 19.00 -3.29 11.57
CA HIS A 235 18.03 -2.63 10.70
C HIS A 235 18.69 -2.19 9.39
N HIS A 236 18.00 -2.32 8.27
CA HIS A 236 18.57 -2.03 6.93
C HIS A 236 19.04 -0.57 6.77
N ARG A 237 18.42 0.41 7.45
CA ARG A 237 18.80 1.83 7.39
C ARG A 237 19.52 2.33 8.63
N THR A 238 19.08 1.93 9.81
CA THR A 238 19.65 2.46 11.07
C THR A 238 20.77 1.57 11.65
N GLY A 239 21.03 0.41 11.04
CA GLY A 239 22.06 -0.50 11.49
C GLY A 239 21.83 -1.03 12.90
N ASP A 240 22.84 -0.92 13.76
CA ASP A 240 22.81 -1.40 15.14
C ASP A 240 22.48 -0.26 16.16
N LYS A 241 21.96 0.88 15.68
CA LYS A 241 21.64 2.03 16.56
C LYS A 241 20.59 1.71 17.60
N TRP A 242 19.61 0.87 17.26
CA TRP A 242 18.44 0.59 18.09
C TRP A 242 18.39 -0.88 18.50
N CYS A 243 18.04 -1.13 19.79
CA CYS A 243 17.70 -2.45 20.32
C CYS A 243 16.20 -2.53 20.70
N ILE A 244 15.45 -1.45 20.48
CA ILE A 244 14.00 -1.41 20.60
C ILE A 244 13.39 -0.93 19.30
N TYR A 245 12.25 -1.50 18.95
CA TYR A 245 11.53 -1.14 17.73
C TYR A 245 10.06 -0.88 18.04
N PRO A 246 9.46 0.15 17.41
CA PRO A 246 8.07 0.50 17.65
C PRO A 246 7.14 -0.57 17.09
N MET A 247 6.05 -0.82 17.79
CA MET A 247 4.94 -1.59 17.25
C MET A 247 4.17 -0.77 16.23
N TYR A 248 3.62 -1.44 15.22
CA TYR A 248 2.86 -0.79 14.15
C TYR A 248 1.75 0.14 14.67
N THR A 249 0.99 -0.30 15.67
CA THR A 249 -0.11 0.48 16.28
C THR A 249 0.34 1.80 16.90
N TRP A 250 1.57 1.87 17.37
CA TRP A 250 2.23 3.06 17.88
C TRP A 250 2.84 3.91 16.77
N ALA A 251 3.58 3.29 15.86
CA ALA A 251 4.29 3.97 14.79
C ALA A 251 3.35 4.67 13.81
N HIS A 252 2.34 3.99 13.33
CA HIS A 252 1.39 4.44 12.32
C HIS A 252 0.72 5.81 12.65
N PRO A 253 0.05 6.01 13.80
CA PRO A 253 -0.53 7.31 14.12
C PRO A 253 0.52 8.42 14.26
N VAL A 254 1.67 8.12 14.85
CA VAL A 254 2.76 9.11 15.01
C VAL A 254 3.31 9.54 13.66
N GLU A 255 3.60 8.62 12.77
CA GLU A 255 4.07 8.90 11.43
C GLU A 255 3.07 9.76 10.64
N ASP A 256 1.78 9.42 10.72
CA ASP A 256 0.72 10.20 10.08
C ASP A 256 0.70 11.64 10.59
N ALA A 257 0.81 11.83 11.90
CA ALA A 257 0.82 13.17 12.50
C ALA A 257 2.08 13.98 12.13
N LEU A 258 3.26 13.35 12.15
CA LEU A 258 4.52 14.00 11.78
C LEU A 258 4.54 14.43 10.30
N GLU A 259 3.93 13.65 9.42
CA GLU A 259 3.80 13.94 7.99
C GLU A 259 2.61 14.87 7.65
N GLY A 260 1.84 15.30 8.66
CA GLY A 260 0.70 16.17 8.44
C GLY A 260 -0.43 15.53 7.63
N ILE A 261 -0.58 14.21 7.69
CA ILE A 261 -1.68 13.49 7.04
C ILE A 261 -3.01 14.00 7.56
N THR A 262 -3.97 14.22 6.66
CA THR A 262 -5.32 14.63 6.99
C THR A 262 -6.27 13.44 7.08
N HIS A 263 -6.22 12.57 6.10
CA HIS A 263 -7.05 11.38 5.97
C HIS A 263 -6.15 10.15 5.88
N SER A 264 -6.08 9.41 6.98
CA SER A 264 -5.36 8.16 7.12
C SER A 264 -6.25 7.02 6.67
N ILE A 265 -6.11 6.59 5.42
CA ILE A 265 -7.01 5.63 4.78
C ILE A 265 -6.37 4.25 4.78
N CYS A 266 -7.00 3.29 5.43
CA CYS A 266 -6.50 1.92 5.58
C CYS A 266 -7.62 0.88 5.40
N THR A 267 -7.28 -0.40 5.49
CA THR A 267 -8.26 -1.48 5.38
C THR A 267 -9.02 -1.73 6.68
N LEU A 268 -10.19 -2.40 6.58
CA LEU A 268 -11.09 -2.66 7.72
C LEU A 268 -10.44 -3.45 8.87
N GLU A 269 -9.37 -4.16 8.63
CA GLU A 269 -8.63 -4.89 9.67
C GLU A 269 -8.08 -3.99 10.77
N PHE A 270 -7.97 -2.68 10.52
CA PHE A 270 -7.49 -1.69 11.49
C PHE A 270 -8.62 -0.92 12.20
N GLU A 271 -9.89 -1.24 11.93
CA GLU A 271 -11.04 -0.51 12.50
C GLU A 271 -11.05 -0.53 14.03
N ASP A 272 -10.79 -1.69 14.63
CA ASP A 272 -10.75 -1.84 16.09
C ASP A 272 -9.56 -1.14 16.75
N GLN A 273 -8.56 -0.74 15.97
CA GLN A 273 -7.39 0.03 16.44
C GLN A 273 -7.61 1.54 16.37
N ARG A 274 -8.67 2.03 15.72
CA ARG A 274 -8.96 3.47 15.62
C ARG A 274 -9.09 4.17 16.96
N PRO A 275 -9.75 3.62 18.00
CA PRO A 275 -9.78 4.24 19.32
C PRO A 275 -8.39 4.48 19.92
N PHE A 276 -7.46 3.55 19.72
CA PHE A 276 -6.07 3.74 20.15
C PHE A 276 -5.35 4.80 19.29
N TYR A 277 -5.55 4.80 18.00
CA TYR A 277 -5.04 5.84 17.10
C TYR A 277 -5.42 7.23 17.57
N ASP A 278 -6.69 7.44 17.85
CA ASP A 278 -7.20 8.73 18.35
C ASP A 278 -6.67 9.05 19.74
N TRP A 279 -6.59 8.06 20.64
CA TRP A 279 -6.10 8.24 22.01
C TRP A 279 -4.66 8.71 22.05
N ILE A 280 -3.77 8.04 21.32
CA ILE A 280 -2.34 8.35 21.34
C ILE A 280 -2.04 9.73 20.75
N LEU A 281 -2.72 10.10 19.66
CA LEU A 281 -2.59 11.41 19.07
C LEU A 281 -3.09 12.53 20.00
N ALA A 282 -4.22 12.32 20.66
CA ALA A 282 -4.75 13.26 21.64
C ALA A 282 -3.77 13.45 22.81
N ARG A 283 -3.18 12.38 23.33
CA ARG A 283 -2.19 12.47 24.43
C ARG A 283 -0.96 13.26 24.01
N LEU A 284 -0.41 12.97 22.82
CA LEU A 284 0.76 13.69 22.31
C LEU A 284 0.47 15.16 21.99
N ALA A 285 -0.72 15.49 21.52
CA ALA A 285 -1.15 16.86 21.30
C ALA A 285 -1.28 17.65 22.64
N GLU A 286 -1.90 17.04 23.65
CA GLU A 286 -1.98 17.61 25.01
C GLU A 286 -0.60 17.91 25.62
N LEU A 287 0.38 17.08 25.30
CA LEU A 287 1.77 17.25 25.73
C LEU A 287 2.56 18.26 24.88
N GLY A 288 1.92 18.92 23.91
CA GLY A 288 2.56 19.89 23.04
C GLY A 288 3.55 19.28 22.04
N GLN A 289 3.42 18.00 21.73
CA GLN A 289 4.31 17.30 20.81
C GLN A 289 3.84 17.35 19.35
N LEU A 290 2.53 17.45 19.12
CA LEU A 290 1.93 17.40 17.80
C LEU A 290 1.18 18.69 17.45
N CYS A 291 1.16 18.99 16.15
CA CYS A 291 0.43 20.11 15.58
C CYS A 291 -1.01 19.70 15.24
N GLU A 292 -1.99 20.52 15.64
CA GLU A 292 -3.36 20.35 15.16
C GLU A 292 -3.58 21.08 13.81
N PRO A 293 -4.55 20.62 13.00
CA PRO A 293 -5.50 19.52 13.23
C PRO A 293 -4.83 18.15 13.10
N LEU A 294 -5.23 17.21 13.96
CA LEU A 294 -4.71 15.85 13.98
C LEU A 294 -5.28 15.02 12.81
N PRO A 295 -4.52 14.02 12.30
CA PRO A 295 -5.05 13.08 11.32
C PRO A 295 -6.22 12.28 11.87
N ARG A 296 -7.08 11.79 10.97
CA ARG A 296 -8.13 10.82 11.30
C ARG A 296 -8.00 9.58 10.43
N GLN A 297 -8.25 8.43 11.04
CA GLN A 297 -8.26 7.14 10.36
C GLN A 297 -9.64 6.82 9.80
N TYR A 298 -9.65 6.34 8.55
CA TYR A 298 -10.84 5.86 7.84
C TYR A 298 -10.54 4.52 7.20
N GLU A 299 -11.49 3.59 7.23
CA GLU A 299 -11.28 2.24 6.76
C GLU A 299 -12.19 1.90 5.60
N PHE A 300 -11.67 1.08 4.69
CA PHE A 300 -12.40 0.53 3.55
C PHE A 300 -12.17 -0.97 3.42
N ALA A 301 -13.10 -1.67 2.75
CA ALA A 301 -12.98 -3.10 2.50
C ALA A 301 -11.84 -3.39 1.52
N ARG A 302 -10.96 -4.32 1.90
CA ARG A 302 -9.88 -4.78 1.02
C ARG A 302 -10.41 -5.44 -0.25
N LEU A 303 -9.57 -5.53 -1.27
CA LEU A 303 -9.88 -6.26 -2.49
C LEU A 303 -9.72 -7.77 -2.26
N ASN A 304 -10.81 -8.51 -2.43
CA ASN A 304 -10.82 -9.97 -2.45
C ASN A 304 -11.21 -10.46 -3.85
N LEU A 305 -10.27 -11.06 -4.57
CA LEU A 305 -10.51 -11.67 -5.87
C LEU A 305 -10.68 -13.18 -5.75
N ASN A 306 -11.65 -13.74 -6.46
CA ASN A 306 -11.75 -15.18 -6.63
C ASN A 306 -10.54 -15.70 -7.43
N TYR A 307 -10.14 -16.92 -7.15
CA TYR A 307 -9.04 -17.63 -7.84
C TYR A 307 -7.66 -16.97 -7.72
N VAL A 308 -7.48 -16.03 -6.79
CA VAL A 308 -6.21 -15.33 -6.56
C VAL A 308 -5.71 -15.54 -5.14
N ILE A 309 -4.45 -15.91 -5.02
CA ILE A 309 -3.74 -16.00 -3.75
C ILE A 309 -2.94 -14.70 -3.55
N THR A 310 -3.24 -13.97 -2.48
CA THR A 310 -2.53 -12.73 -2.11
C THR A 310 -1.65 -12.87 -0.86
N SER A 311 -1.57 -14.07 -0.31
CA SER A 311 -0.70 -14.34 0.85
C SER A 311 0.77 -14.29 0.46
N LYS A 312 1.53 -13.32 0.99
CA LYS A 312 2.97 -13.18 0.77
C LYS A 312 3.74 -14.48 1.02
N ARG A 313 3.44 -15.17 2.13
CA ARG A 313 4.11 -16.44 2.46
C ARG A 313 3.91 -17.49 1.39
N LYS A 314 2.69 -17.62 0.86
CA LYS A 314 2.39 -18.59 -0.20
C LYS A 314 3.03 -18.20 -1.53
N LEU A 315 3.01 -16.90 -1.87
CA LEU A 315 3.67 -16.41 -3.08
C LEU A 315 5.19 -16.60 -3.01
N LEU A 316 5.80 -16.28 -1.87
CA LEU A 316 7.23 -16.53 -1.65
C LEU A 316 7.58 -18.03 -1.75
N GLN A 317 6.71 -18.90 -1.25
CA GLN A 317 6.87 -20.34 -1.38
C GLN A 317 6.90 -20.79 -2.83
N LEU A 318 5.98 -20.29 -3.67
CA LEU A 318 5.97 -20.61 -5.12
C LEU A 318 7.28 -20.24 -5.80
N VAL A 319 7.86 -19.10 -5.44
CA VAL A 319 9.16 -18.65 -5.97
C VAL A 319 10.30 -19.55 -5.44
N ARG A 320 10.37 -19.81 -4.14
CA ARG A 320 11.43 -20.62 -3.53
C ARG A 320 11.44 -22.08 -3.99
N ASP A 321 10.25 -22.65 -4.16
CA ASP A 321 10.10 -24.05 -4.58
C ASP A 321 10.24 -24.21 -6.12
N GLY A 322 10.48 -23.12 -6.85
CA GLY A 322 10.68 -23.14 -8.29
C GLY A 322 9.42 -23.43 -9.13
N HIS A 323 8.23 -23.29 -8.53
CA HIS A 323 6.96 -23.43 -9.26
C HIS A 323 6.73 -22.30 -10.27
N VAL A 324 7.33 -21.15 -10.03
CA VAL A 324 7.34 -19.96 -10.89
C VAL A 324 8.77 -19.47 -11.07
N GLN A 325 9.04 -18.73 -12.16
CA GLN A 325 10.39 -18.24 -12.49
C GLN A 325 10.88 -17.11 -11.57
N GLY A 326 9.95 -16.40 -10.92
CA GLY A 326 10.23 -15.27 -10.05
C GLY A 326 8.96 -14.51 -9.70
N TRP A 327 9.13 -13.37 -9.05
CA TRP A 327 8.02 -12.52 -8.63
C TRP A 327 7.26 -11.89 -9.80
N ASP A 328 7.91 -11.75 -10.95
CA ASP A 328 7.35 -11.19 -12.18
C ASP A 328 6.80 -12.25 -13.13
N ASP A 329 6.73 -13.52 -12.71
CA ASP A 329 6.13 -14.58 -13.52
C ASP A 329 4.68 -14.19 -13.89
N PRO A 330 4.29 -14.30 -15.20
CA PRO A 330 2.94 -13.90 -15.64
C PRO A 330 1.79 -14.64 -14.96
N ARG A 331 2.06 -15.75 -14.29
CA ARG A 331 1.08 -16.53 -13.50
C ARG A 331 0.88 -15.98 -12.11
N MET A 332 1.78 -15.08 -11.65
CA MET A 332 1.72 -14.47 -10.33
C MET A 332 0.74 -13.30 -10.32
N PRO A 333 -0.01 -13.09 -9.20
CA PRO A 333 -0.91 -11.95 -9.05
C PRO A 333 -0.19 -10.68 -8.59
N THR A 334 1.14 -10.65 -8.65
CA THR A 334 1.94 -9.45 -8.40
C THR A 334 1.72 -8.42 -9.51
N LEU A 335 1.85 -7.15 -9.21
CA LEU A 335 1.69 -6.09 -10.20
C LEU A 335 2.78 -6.17 -11.27
N VAL A 336 3.99 -6.58 -10.93
CA VAL A 336 5.05 -6.86 -11.91
C VAL A 336 4.74 -8.07 -12.80
N GLY A 337 4.10 -9.10 -12.26
CA GLY A 337 3.64 -10.26 -13.02
C GLY A 337 2.49 -9.92 -13.98
N LEU A 338 1.53 -9.15 -13.51
CA LEU A 338 0.44 -8.65 -14.35
C LEU A 338 0.96 -7.74 -15.47
N ARG A 339 1.91 -6.84 -15.15
CA ARG A 339 2.58 -6.01 -16.16
C ARG A 339 3.25 -6.87 -17.23
N ARG A 340 4.01 -7.89 -16.84
CA ARG A 340 4.66 -8.81 -17.77
C ARG A 340 3.65 -9.63 -18.59
N ARG A 341 2.49 -9.94 -18.02
CA ARG A 341 1.37 -10.60 -18.70
C ARG A 341 0.68 -9.71 -19.74
N GLY A 342 0.90 -8.38 -19.70
CA GLY A 342 0.35 -7.41 -20.65
C GLY A 342 -0.72 -6.48 -20.09
N TYR A 343 -0.95 -6.49 -18.78
CA TYR A 343 -1.82 -5.51 -18.14
C TYR A 343 -1.20 -4.11 -18.23
N THR A 344 -2.03 -3.13 -18.52
CA THR A 344 -1.66 -1.72 -18.61
C THR A 344 -1.97 -1.00 -17.29
N PRO A 345 -1.30 0.13 -16.99
CA PRO A 345 -1.68 0.96 -15.85
C PRO A 345 -3.14 1.41 -15.89
N SER A 346 -3.63 1.80 -17.06
CA SER A 346 -5.02 2.23 -17.27
C SER A 346 -6.02 1.11 -16.98
N SER A 347 -5.73 -0.13 -17.41
CA SER A 347 -6.60 -1.28 -17.11
C SER A 347 -6.71 -1.58 -15.62
N ILE A 348 -5.60 -1.46 -14.88
CA ILE A 348 -5.59 -1.64 -13.43
C ILE A 348 -6.40 -0.54 -12.74
N ARG A 349 -6.21 0.73 -13.14
CA ARG A 349 -7.00 1.84 -12.58
C ARG A 349 -8.50 1.69 -12.90
N LEU A 350 -8.84 1.32 -14.14
CA LEU A 350 -10.23 1.06 -14.56
C LEU A 350 -10.86 -0.08 -13.75
N PHE A 351 -10.10 -1.16 -13.50
CA PHE A 351 -10.56 -2.26 -12.64
C PHE A 351 -10.87 -1.78 -11.22
N VAL A 352 -9.94 -1.03 -10.61
CA VAL A 352 -10.14 -0.50 -9.24
C VAL A 352 -11.34 0.45 -9.18
N GLU A 353 -11.54 1.29 -10.18
CA GLU A 353 -12.70 2.18 -10.27
C GLU A 353 -14.02 1.39 -10.32
N ARG A 354 -14.07 0.34 -11.12
CA ARG A 354 -15.26 -0.55 -11.24
C ARG A 354 -15.57 -1.29 -9.96
N VAL A 355 -14.55 -1.76 -9.26
CA VAL A 355 -14.72 -2.41 -7.94
C VAL A 355 -15.32 -1.43 -6.93
N GLY A 356 -14.95 -0.16 -7.02
CA GLY A 356 -15.41 0.89 -6.13
C GLY A 356 -14.87 0.78 -4.71
N VAL A 357 -15.38 1.66 -3.83
CA VAL A 357 -14.93 1.80 -2.45
C VAL A 357 -16.12 1.71 -1.51
N SER A 358 -16.10 0.74 -0.60
CA SER A 358 -17.14 0.54 0.41
C SER A 358 -16.55 -0.08 1.68
N LYS A 359 -17.35 -0.16 2.73
CA LYS A 359 -17.04 -0.92 3.95
C LYS A 359 -17.57 -2.35 3.92
N ALA A 360 -18.28 -2.75 2.85
CA ALA A 360 -18.77 -4.11 2.69
C ALA A 360 -17.67 -5.01 2.14
N ASP A 361 -17.36 -6.07 2.90
CA ASP A 361 -16.43 -7.10 2.43
C ASP A 361 -17.13 -7.94 1.35
N SER A 362 -16.64 -7.86 0.13
CA SER A 362 -17.20 -8.53 -1.04
C SER A 362 -16.10 -9.28 -1.80
N ARG A 363 -16.51 -10.35 -2.48
CA ARG A 363 -15.64 -11.08 -3.41
C ARG A 363 -15.93 -10.63 -4.83
N ILE A 364 -14.87 -10.29 -5.54
CA ILE A 364 -14.92 -9.87 -6.94
C ILE A 364 -14.47 -11.03 -7.81
N ASP A 365 -15.22 -11.29 -8.87
CA ASP A 365 -14.83 -12.31 -9.84
C ASP A 365 -13.61 -11.85 -10.64
N TYR A 366 -12.69 -12.79 -10.92
CA TYR A 366 -11.47 -12.50 -11.66
C TYR A 366 -11.75 -11.98 -13.08
N SER A 367 -12.86 -12.39 -13.68
CA SER A 367 -13.31 -11.92 -14.99
C SER A 367 -13.51 -10.40 -15.05
N THR A 368 -13.80 -9.75 -13.92
CA THR A 368 -13.91 -8.27 -13.83
C THR A 368 -12.57 -7.60 -14.13
N LEU A 369 -11.46 -8.17 -13.63
CA LEU A 369 -10.11 -7.69 -13.94
C LEU A 369 -9.77 -7.92 -15.42
N GLU A 370 -10.08 -9.10 -15.95
CA GLU A 370 -9.86 -9.41 -17.36
C GLU A 370 -10.69 -8.52 -18.29
N GLN A 371 -11.94 -8.24 -17.93
CA GLN A 371 -12.80 -7.37 -18.72
C GLN A 371 -12.29 -5.93 -18.73
N ALA A 372 -11.78 -5.43 -17.61
CA ALA A 372 -11.14 -4.11 -17.56
C ALA A 372 -9.94 -4.03 -18.52
N LEU A 373 -9.13 -5.09 -18.60
CA LEU A 373 -8.03 -5.18 -19.58
C LEU A 373 -8.52 -5.18 -21.02
N ARG A 374 -9.55 -5.98 -21.32
CA ARG A 374 -10.13 -6.01 -22.69
C ARG A 374 -10.65 -4.66 -23.11
N ASP A 375 -11.41 -3.99 -22.24
CA ASP A 375 -12.00 -2.68 -22.53
C ASP A 375 -10.94 -1.59 -22.72
N ASP A 376 -9.82 -1.68 -21.99
CA ASP A 376 -8.69 -0.76 -22.14
C ASP A 376 -7.91 -1.01 -23.45
N LEU A 377 -7.70 -2.27 -23.81
CA LEU A 377 -6.93 -2.63 -25.00
C LEU A 377 -7.73 -2.54 -26.29
N ASP A 378 -9.05 -2.81 -26.26
CA ASP A 378 -9.87 -2.91 -27.46
C ASP A 378 -9.76 -1.72 -28.41
N PRO A 379 -9.79 -0.44 -27.92
CA PRO A 379 -9.69 0.72 -28.80
C PRO A 379 -8.28 0.98 -29.36
N VAL A 380 -7.21 0.42 -28.77
CA VAL A 380 -5.83 0.83 -29.10
C VAL A 380 -4.92 -0.30 -29.56
N ALA A 381 -5.24 -1.55 -29.25
CA ALA A 381 -4.34 -2.67 -29.53
C ALA A 381 -4.43 -3.15 -30.99
N GLU A 382 -3.29 -3.24 -31.64
CA GLU A 382 -3.21 -3.89 -32.95
C GLU A 382 -3.54 -5.39 -32.82
N ARG A 383 -4.21 -5.92 -33.83
CA ARG A 383 -4.64 -7.33 -33.88
C ARG A 383 -3.57 -8.19 -34.54
N SER A 384 -3.27 -9.30 -33.89
CA SER A 384 -2.44 -10.36 -34.43
C SER A 384 -3.11 -11.71 -34.21
N VAL A 385 -2.79 -12.69 -35.03
CA VAL A 385 -3.27 -14.06 -34.88
C VAL A 385 -2.11 -14.93 -34.40
N ALA A 386 -2.36 -15.72 -33.36
CA ALA A 386 -1.46 -16.75 -32.86
C ALA A 386 -2.15 -18.10 -32.91
N VAL A 387 -1.47 -19.10 -33.43
CA VAL A 387 -1.93 -20.51 -33.48
C VAL A 387 -1.24 -21.24 -32.33
N LEU A 388 -1.98 -21.59 -31.28
CA LEU A 388 -1.43 -22.12 -30.02
C LEU A 388 -1.30 -23.66 -30.02
N ASP A 389 -2.27 -24.37 -30.60
CA ASP A 389 -2.22 -25.83 -30.81
C ASP A 389 -2.25 -26.15 -32.29
N PRO A 390 -1.09 -26.02 -32.99
CA PRO A 390 -1.03 -25.99 -34.43
C PRO A 390 -1.24 -27.37 -35.07
N VAL A 391 -2.14 -27.40 -36.05
CA VAL A 391 -2.27 -28.49 -37.00
C VAL A 391 -1.79 -28.02 -38.37
N LYS A 392 -0.90 -28.79 -38.98
CA LYS A 392 -0.35 -28.47 -40.31
C LYS A 392 -1.40 -28.74 -41.38
N LEU A 393 -1.73 -27.72 -42.17
CA LEU A 393 -2.61 -27.78 -43.31
C LEU A 393 -1.79 -27.69 -44.61
N ILE A 394 -1.97 -28.65 -45.51
CA ILE A 394 -1.34 -28.65 -46.85
C ILE A 394 -2.41 -28.51 -47.92
N ILE A 395 -2.33 -27.42 -48.70
CA ILE A 395 -3.23 -27.17 -49.82
C ILE A 395 -2.62 -27.86 -51.05
N THR A 396 -3.15 -29.02 -51.43
CA THR A 396 -2.55 -29.92 -52.43
C THR A 396 -2.53 -29.36 -53.85
N ASN A 397 -3.49 -28.49 -54.19
CA ASN A 397 -3.60 -27.83 -55.50
C ASN A 397 -2.95 -26.41 -55.54
N TYR A 398 -2.23 -26.00 -54.47
CA TYR A 398 -1.45 -24.76 -54.48
C TYR A 398 -0.02 -25.04 -54.94
N PRO A 399 0.54 -24.20 -55.86
CA PRO A 399 1.87 -24.46 -56.43
C PRO A 399 2.97 -24.51 -55.37
N GLU A 400 3.87 -25.46 -55.48
CA GLU A 400 4.99 -25.62 -54.58
C GLU A 400 5.98 -24.45 -54.74
N GLY A 401 6.45 -23.89 -53.61
CA GLY A 401 7.39 -22.77 -53.60
C GLY A 401 6.77 -21.40 -53.91
N GLN A 402 5.48 -21.32 -54.23
CA GLN A 402 4.79 -20.04 -54.41
C GLN A 402 4.34 -19.48 -53.08
N THR A 403 4.50 -18.17 -52.94
CA THR A 403 4.02 -17.39 -51.78
C THR A 403 3.30 -16.12 -52.27
N GLU A 404 2.18 -15.83 -51.69
CA GLU A 404 1.41 -14.61 -51.95
C GLU A 404 1.40 -13.72 -50.69
N ALA A 405 1.48 -12.40 -50.87
CA ALA A 405 1.31 -11.46 -49.81
C ALA A 405 -0.19 -11.21 -49.56
N CYS A 406 -0.64 -11.56 -48.38
CA CYS A 406 -1.98 -11.25 -47.92
C CYS A 406 -1.96 -10.09 -46.94
N HIS A 407 -3.06 -9.32 -46.86
CA HIS A 407 -3.18 -8.15 -46.01
C HIS A 407 -4.40 -8.30 -45.13
N ALA A 408 -4.25 -7.85 -43.86
CA ALA A 408 -5.34 -7.75 -42.91
C ALA A 408 -5.24 -6.41 -42.16
N PRO A 409 -6.36 -5.80 -41.79
CA PRO A 409 -6.30 -4.57 -40.99
C PRO A 409 -5.59 -4.81 -39.65
N ARG A 410 -4.76 -3.85 -39.25
CA ARG A 410 -4.13 -3.86 -37.91
C ARG A 410 -5.13 -3.71 -36.80
N HIS A 411 -6.19 -2.91 -37.08
CA HIS A 411 -7.31 -2.73 -36.16
C HIS A 411 -8.64 -2.74 -36.92
N PRO A 412 -9.67 -3.50 -36.49
CA PRO A 412 -10.92 -3.64 -37.23
C PRO A 412 -11.75 -2.35 -37.30
N HIS A 413 -11.61 -1.48 -36.29
CA HIS A 413 -12.39 -0.23 -36.19
C HIS A 413 -11.54 1.03 -36.43
N HIS A 414 -10.23 0.90 -36.69
CA HIS A 414 -9.29 1.99 -36.91
C HIS A 414 -8.52 1.80 -38.23
N PRO A 415 -9.14 2.10 -39.38
CA PRO A 415 -8.50 1.97 -40.70
C PRO A 415 -7.19 2.76 -40.82
N GLU A 416 -7.07 3.86 -40.09
CA GLU A 416 -5.88 4.70 -40.02
C GLU A 416 -4.65 3.99 -39.44
N SER A 417 -4.84 2.88 -38.71
CA SER A 417 -3.75 2.04 -38.20
C SER A 417 -3.06 1.24 -39.32
N GLY A 418 -3.64 1.24 -40.53
CA GLY A 418 -3.08 0.55 -41.68
C GLY A 418 -3.33 -0.95 -41.68
N GLN A 419 -2.55 -1.65 -42.50
CA GLN A 419 -2.65 -3.10 -42.70
C GLN A 419 -1.37 -3.80 -42.28
N ARG A 420 -1.48 -5.04 -41.83
CA ARG A 420 -0.36 -5.97 -41.66
C ARG A 420 -0.30 -6.88 -42.86
N GLU A 421 0.90 -7.18 -43.35
CA GLU A 421 1.17 -8.14 -44.37
C GLU A 421 1.57 -9.49 -43.73
N PHE A 422 1.10 -10.58 -44.32
CA PHE A 422 1.50 -11.93 -43.95
C PHE A 422 1.56 -12.84 -45.18
N PRO A 423 2.47 -13.84 -45.23
CA PRO A 423 2.59 -14.74 -46.36
C PRO A 423 1.50 -15.81 -46.34
N PHE A 424 0.96 -16.10 -47.52
CA PHE A 424 0.13 -17.26 -47.78
C PHE A 424 0.89 -18.23 -48.69
N SER A 425 0.92 -19.49 -48.35
CA SER A 425 1.64 -20.52 -49.12
C SER A 425 0.91 -21.86 -49.06
N ARG A 426 1.46 -22.89 -49.78
CA ARG A 426 0.94 -24.25 -49.75
C ARG A 426 0.82 -24.85 -48.32
N THR A 427 1.70 -24.47 -47.43
CA THR A 427 1.69 -24.94 -46.03
C THR A 427 1.22 -23.83 -45.10
N LEU A 428 0.17 -24.11 -44.36
CA LEU A 428 -0.41 -23.24 -43.36
C LEU A 428 -0.52 -23.96 -42.00
N TRP A 429 -0.84 -23.21 -40.96
CA TRP A 429 -1.10 -23.73 -39.64
C TRP A 429 -2.44 -23.22 -39.16
N ILE A 430 -3.28 -24.11 -38.67
CA ILE A 430 -4.61 -23.83 -38.11
C ILE A 430 -4.67 -24.35 -36.69
N GLU A 431 -5.61 -23.84 -35.88
CA GLU A 431 -5.88 -24.40 -34.56
C GLU A 431 -6.47 -25.81 -34.69
N ARG A 432 -6.17 -26.68 -33.76
CA ARG A 432 -6.73 -28.04 -33.71
C ARG A 432 -8.25 -28.01 -33.66
N ASP A 433 -8.84 -27.04 -32.94
CA ASP A 433 -10.29 -26.88 -32.82
C ASP A 433 -10.97 -26.52 -34.17
N ASP A 434 -10.23 -25.98 -35.13
CA ASP A 434 -10.73 -25.68 -36.48
C ASP A 434 -10.84 -26.94 -37.37
N PHE A 435 -10.29 -28.07 -36.93
CA PHE A 435 -10.30 -29.30 -37.67
C PHE A 435 -11.20 -30.36 -37.00
N ARG A 436 -12.09 -30.99 -37.80
CA ARG A 436 -12.90 -32.13 -37.37
C ARG A 436 -12.73 -33.25 -38.35
N GLU A 437 -12.49 -34.47 -37.85
CA GLU A 437 -12.46 -35.69 -38.67
C GLU A 437 -13.84 -36.04 -39.25
N ASP A 438 -14.89 -35.72 -38.49
CA ASP A 438 -16.31 -35.94 -38.81
C ASP A 438 -17.04 -34.58 -38.79
N PRO A 439 -17.01 -33.81 -39.89
CA PRO A 439 -17.72 -32.53 -39.97
C PRO A 439 -19.25 -32.77 -40.00
N PRO A 440 -20.05 -31.82 -39.43
CA PRO A 440 -21.51 -31.93 -39.38
C PRO A 440 -22.17 -31.93 -40.76
#